data_dd9f41a3d5b8fdae7114a57576e296c0
#
_entry.id   dd9f41a3d5b8fdae7114a57576e296c0
#
_cell.length_a   1.000
_cell.length_b   1.000
_cell.length_c   1.000
_cell.angle_alpha   90.00
_cell.angle_beta   90.00
_cell.angle_gamma   90.00
#
_symmetry.space_group_name_H-M   'P 1'
#
loop_
_entity.id
_entity.type
_entity.pdbx_description
1 polymer ?
#
loop_
_entity_poly.entity_id
_entity_poly.type
_entity_poly.pdbx_seq_one_letter_code
_entity_poly.pdbx_strand_id
1 'polypeptide(L)'
;MARTKAISLIQSGSTKVELSELSGLVIENIQKDAISTGLKSQAYTGNPASGSVEFKRFKNSASQTYGTARNAGKGDAISAPPTTVNLDVHKEIVEEAAKFDLDAFGVGNLMARRADNHADTVAAELDAAFFAEAAKAGTAYTPAANAGIEEILEGLIQSVESVKNDYVRGVPRSLIRLVLDPATYGKARNYLDKDAHNANVDSAAEDFALYHGVRVYSSVNLPVTSEDAGSSKTKTTTCHAIAMIEGAVAQPAVIYPYKEPEKIPLSNDWGVSMFFDYGTKALTPDLIVSYSTAVTA
;
A
#
# COMPACT_ATOMS: atom_id res chain seq x y z
N MET A 1 14.19 -1.98 34.20
CA MET A 1 13.57 -3.09 33.46
C MET A 1 14.69 -3.96 32.95
N ALA A 2 14.66 -5.27 33.18
CA ALA A 2 15.63 -6.17 32.59
C ALA A 2 15.39 -6.16 31.07
N ARG A 3 16.36 -5.68 30.29
CA ARG A 3 16.33 -5.78 28.85
C ARG A 3 16.35 -7.27 28.48
N THR A 4 15.34 -7.75 27.78
CA THR A 4 15.36 -9.08 27.17
C THR A 4 16.45 -9.02 26.10
N LYS A 5 17.55 -9.74 26.30
CA LYS A 5 18.63 -9.76 25.32
C LYS A 5 18.14 -10.46 24.07
N ALA A 6 18.00 -9.71 23.00
CA ALA A 6 17.77 -10.26 21.69
C ALA A 6 19.06 -10.87 21.15
N ILE A 7 18.92 -11.86 20.31
CA ILE A 7 20.01 -12.59 19.70
C ILE A 7 20.82 -11.67 18.80
N SER A 8 22.13 -11.65 18.97
CA SER A 8 23.03 -10.84 18.17
C SER A 8 23.23 -11.41 16.77
N LEU A 9 23.14 -10.55 15.78
CA LEU A 9 23.28 -10.90 14.37
C LEU A 9 24.67 -10.79 13.82
N ILE A 10 25.63 -10.27 14.60
CA ILE A 10 26.87 -9.82 14.01
C ILE A 10 28.04 -10.36 14.78
N GLN A 11 28.74 -11.27 14.15
CA GLN A 11 30.05 -11.65 14.52
C GLN A 11 31.08 -10.62 14.03
N SER A 12 32.09 -10.31 14.81
CA SER A 12 33.21 -9.50 14.32
C SER A 12 33.84 -10.22 13.12
N GLY A 13 33.61 -9.72 11.93
CA GLY A 13 34.05 -10.32 10.67
C GLY A 13 32.99 -10.44 9.59
N SER A 14 31.72 -10.05 9.86
CA SER A 14 30.72 -9.92 8.79
C SER A 14 31.22 -8.95 7.74
N THR A 15 31.24 -9.41 6.50
CA THR A 15 31.73 -8.60 5.39
C THR A 15 30.62 -7.69 4.88
N LYS A 16 30.98 -6.58 4.22
CA LYS A 16 29.99 -5.69 3.54
C LYS A 16 29.12 -6.45 2.55
N VAL A 17 29.62 -7.55 2.01
CA VAL A 17 28.91 -8.41 1.06
C VAL A 17 27.72 -9.09 1.74
N GLU A 18 27.88 -9.66 2.93
CA GLU A 18 26.80 -10.32 3.66
C GLU A 18 25.69 -9.36 4.04
N LEU A 19 26.03 -8.15 4.45
CA LEU A 19 25.03 -7.10 4.74
C LEU A 19 24.33 -6.61 3.49
N SER A 20 25.02 -6.53 2.37
CA SER A 20 24.45 -6.17 1.09
C SER A 20 23.49 -7.26 0.57
N GLU A 21 23.84 -8.54 0.74
CA GLU A 21 22.97 -9.67 0.41
C GLU A 21 21.72 -9.69 1.28
N LEU A 22 21.86 -9.41 2.58
CA LEU A 22 20.73 -9.32 3.49
C LEU A 22 19.77 -8.17 3.14
N SER A 23 20.31 -7.01 2.79
CA SER A 23 19.51 -5.88 2.29
C SER A 23 18.76 -6.24 1.00
N GLY A 24 19.41 -6.96 0.09
CA GLY A 24 18.79 -7.47 -1.13
C GLY A 24 17.62 -8.43 -0.83
N LEU A 25 17.79 -9.32 0.14
CA LEU A 25 16.74 -10.24 0.58
C LEU A 25 15.53 -9.50 1.16
N VAL A 26 15.75 -8.48 1.98
CA VAL A 26 14.66 -7.63 2.52
C VAL A 26 13.89 -6.95 1.39
N ILE A 27 14.57 -6.39 0.41
CA ILE A 27 13.93 -5.72 -0.73
C ILE A 27 13.09 -6.73 -1.53
N GLU A 28 13.60 -7.94 -1.78
CA GLU A 28 12.89 -8.97 -2.51
C GLU A 28 11.61 -9.41 -1.77
N ASN A 29 11.68 -9.65 -0.48
CA ASN A 29 10.53 -10.06 0.32
C ASN A 29 9.46 -8.96 0.40
N ILE A 30 9.84 -7.70 0.58
CA ILE A 30 8.90 -6.57 0.56
C ILE A 30 8.14 -6.52 -0.76
N GLN A 31 8.81 -6.72 -1.88
CA GLN A 31 8.16 -6.73 -3.20
C GLN A 31 7.18 -7.89 -3.36
N LYS A 32 7.45 -9.03 -2.74
CA LYS A 32 6.66 -10.24 -2.85
C LYS A 32 5.40 -10.21 -1.96
N ASP A 33 5.51 -9.72 -0.74
CA ASP A 33 4.49 -9.86 0.29
C ASP A 33 3.60 -8.61 0.43
N ALA A 34 4.06 -7.43 0.00
CA ALA A 34 3.26 -6.21 0.03
C ALA A 34 2.18 -6.19 -1.08
N ILE A 35 0.91 -6.14 -0.70
CA ILE A 35 -0.23 -6.02 -1.64
C ILE A 35 -0.13 -4.70 -2.42
N SER A 36 0.26 -3.61 -1.75
CA SER A 36 0.47 -2.29 -2.37
C SER A 36 1.46 -2.31 -3.52
N THR A 37 2.45 -3.20 -3.49
CA THR A 37 3.45 -3.33 -4.57
C THR A 37 2.83 -3.66 -5.92
N GLY A 38 1.80 -4.50 -5.94
CA GLY A 38 1.05 -4.82 -7.15
C GLY A 38 0.02 -3.75 -7.56
N LEU A 39 -0.33 -2.83 -6.67
CA LEU A 39 -1.38 -1.83 -6.90
C LEU A 39 -0.83 -0.42 -7.15
N LYS A 40 0.39 -0.11 -6.70
CA LYS A 40 0.99 1.21 -6.84
C LYS A 40 1.41 1.53 -8.26
N SER A 41 1.40 2.83 -8.60
CA SER A 41 1.92 3.31 -9.87
C SER A 41 3.44 3.21 -9.93
N GLN A 42 3.95 2.64 -11.01
CA GLN A 42 5.39 2.60 -11.32
C GLN A 42 5.77 3.54 -12.47
N ALA A 43 4.80 4.24 -13.05
CA ALA A 43 4.99 5.13 -14.20
C ALA A 43 5.45 6.53 -13.75
N TYR A 44 6.65 6.65 -13.20
CA TYR A 44 7.21 7.92 -12.76
C TYR A 44 8.48 8.30 -13.54
N THR A 45 8.78 9.60 -13.57
CA THR A 45 10.04 10.15 -14.04
C THR A 45 10.82 10.71 -12.86
N GLY A 46 12.11 10.41 -12.81
CA GLY A 46 13.02 10.81 -11.73
C GLY A 46 13.61 9.61 -11.01
N ASN A 47 14.50 9.89 -10.08
CA ASN A 47 15.10 8.89 -9.20
C ASN A 47 14.57 9.09 -7.78
N PRO A 48 13.91 8.09 -7.16
CA PRO A 48 13.45 8.20 -5.78
C PRO A 48 14.53 8.61 -4.79
N ALA A 49 15.78 8.19 -5.03
CA ALA A 49 16.93 8.57 -4.22
C ALA A 49 17.23 10.10 -4.21
N SER A 50 16.64 10.88 -5.12
CA SER A 50 16.72 12.34 -5.10
C SER A 50 15.68 13.02 -4.19
N GLY A 51 14.86 12.24 -3.49
CA GLY A 51 13.87 12.73 -2.52
C GLY A 51 12.51 13.08 -3.12
N SER A 52 12.34 13.04 -4.44
CA SER A 52 11.04 13.29 -5.09
C SER A 52 10.95 12.66 -6.46
N VAL A 53 9.73 12.30 -6.85
CA VAL A 53 9.39 11.81 -8.19
C VAL A 53 8.19 12.56 -8.75
N GLU A 54 8.11 12.66 -10.07
CA GLU A 54 7.06 13.39 -10.78
C GLU A 54 6.24 12.44 -11.64
N PHE A 55 4.92 12.60 -11.55
CA PHE A 55 3.94 11.89 -12.37
C PHE A 55 3.16 12.89 -13.22
N LYS A 56 2.82 12.51 -14.46
CA LYS A 56 2.03 13.34 -15.36
C LYS A 56 0.77 12.61 -15.80
N ARG A 57 -0.36 13.31 -15.75
CA ARG A 57 -1.65 12.80 -16.20
C ARG A 57 -2.17 13.67 -17.33
N PHE A 58 -2.31 13.10 -18.53
CA PHE A 58 -2.82 13.82 -19.69
C PHE A 58 -4.34 13.98 -19.64
N LYS A 59 -4.83 15.18 -19.96
CA LYS A 59 -6.24 15.41 -20.18
C LYS A 59 -6.68 14.82 -21.51
N ASN A 60 -7.91 14.34 -21.57
CA ASN A 60 -8.53 13.88 -22.80
C ASN A 60 -8.70 15.03 -23.80
N SER A 61 -8.44 14.78 -25.06
CA SER A 61 -8.72 15.72 -26.14
C SER A 61 -10.22 15.77 -26.42
N ALA A 62 -10.75 16.96 -26.67
CA ALA A 62 -12.10 17.16 -27.16
C ALA A 62 -12.13 17.11 -28.69
N SER A 63 -13.16 16.48 -29.25
CA SER A 63 -13.41 16.59 -30.70
C SER A 63 -14.04 17.95 -31.03
N GLN A 64 -13.60 18.57 -32.09
CA GLN A 64 -14.13 19.83 -32.60
C GLN A 64 -14.77 19.64 -33.99
N THR A 65 -15.71 20.51 -34.35
CA THR A 65 -16.26 20.54 -35.71
C THR A 65 -15.15 20.83 -36.73
N TYR A 66 -15.18 20.14 -37.83
CA TYR A 66 -14.20 20.31 -38.92
C TYR A 66 -14.05 21.78 -39.32
N GLY A 67 -12.84 22.27 -39.36
CA GLY A 67 -12.52 23.66 -39.71
C GLY A 67 -12.36 24.62 -38.52
N THR A 68 -12.77 24.26 -37.30
CA THR A 68 -12.69 25.12 -36.11
C THR A 68 -11.24 25.53 -35.82
N ALA A 69 -10.30 24.60 -35.76
CA ALA A 69 -8.89 24.88 -35.52
C ALA A 69 -8.25 25.71 -36.65
N ARG A 70 -8.66 25.46 -37.90
CA ARG A 70 -8.20 26.26 -39.05
C ARG A 70 -8.67 27.70 -38.95
N ASN A 71 -9.95 27.94 -38.60
CA ASN A 71 -10.52 29.28 -38.44
C ASN A 71 -9.92 30.03 -37.25
N ALA A 72 -9.58 29.31 -36.16
CA ALA A 72 -8.91 29.88 -35.00
C ALA A 72 -7.39 30.04 -35.15
N GLY A 73 -6.81 29.48 -36.23
CA GLY A 73 -5.37 29.50 -36.49
C GLY A 73 -4.51 28.67 -35.51
N LYS A 74 -5.16 27.88 -34.62
CA LYS A 74 -4.49 27.05 -33.64
C LYS A 74 -5.36 25.87 -33.20
N GLY A 75 -4.74 24.79 -32.75
CA GLY A 75 -5.40 23.67 -32.06
C GLY A 75 -5.40 23.89 -30.54
N ASP A 76 -6.07 22.97 -29.83
CA ASP A 76 -6.04 22.94 -28.37
C ASP A 76 -4.67 22.53 -27.86
N ALA A 77 -4.23 23.13 -26.76
CA ALA A 77 -2.96 22.79 -26.13
C ALA A 77 -3.06 21.44 -25.37
N ILE A 78 -2.07 20.61 -25.54
CA ILE A 78 -1.93 19.37 -24.74
C ILE A 78 -1.65 19.79 -23.29
N SER A 79 -2.49 19.31 -22.37
CA SER A 79 -2.35 19.58 -20.95
C SER A 79 -2.03 18.30 -20.16
N ALA A 80 -0.96 18.35 -19.40
CA ALA A 80 -0.50 17.25 -18.54
C ALA A 80 0.05 17.84 -17.23
N PRO A 81 -0.82 18.25 -16.29
CA PRO A 81 -0.38 18.80 -15.02
C PRO A 81 0.45 17.76 -14.25
N PRO A 82 1.63 18.14 -13.74
CA PRO A 82 2.47 17.24 -12.96
C PRO A 82 1.93 17.09 -11.54
N THR A 83 2.10 15.88 -11.00
CA THR A 83 1.90 15.60 -9.58
C THR A 83 3.21 15.12 -8.98
N THR A 84 3.78 15.90 -8.07
CA THR A 84 5.02 15.54 -7.39
C THR A 84 4.72 14.77 -6.12
N VAL A 85 5.44 13.69 -5.91
CA VAL A 85 5.46 12.88 -4.69
C VAL A 85 6.81 13.03 -4.04
N ASN A 86 6.84 13.57 -2.82
CA ASN A 86 8.05 13.70 -2.02
C ASN A 86 8.20 12.48 -1.11
N LEU A 87 9.43 12.07 -0.88
CA LEU A 87 9.77 11.05 0.12
C LEU A 87 9.99 11.78 1.45
N ASP A 88 8.92 12.05 2.15
CA ASP A 88 8.89 12.86 3.38
C ASP A 88 8.79 12.03 4.66
N VAL A 89 8.62 10.73 4.53
CA VAL A 89 8.59 9.79 5.67
C VAL A 89 9.92 9.08 5.74
N HIS A 90 10.67 9.34 6.82
CA HIS A 90 11.97 8.74 7.10
C HIS A 90 11.84 7.79 8.29
N LYS A 91 12.22 6.54 8.12
CA LYS A 91 12.08 5.49 9.13
C LYS A 91 13.39 4.73 9.33
N GLU A 92 13.52 4.22 10.53
CA GLU A 92 14.65 3.39 10.91
C GLU A 92 14.20 2.17 11.70
N ILE A 93 14.88 1.06 11.49
CA ILE A 93 14.81 -0.12 12.34
C ILE A 93 16.18 -0.29 12.96
N VAL A 94 16.27 -0.14 14.28
CA VAL A 94 17.53 -0.24 15.02
C VAL A 94 17.39 -1.35 16.06
N GLU A 95 18.28 -2.32 15.99
CA GLU A 95 18.31 -3.45 16.91
C GLU A 95 19.66 -3.55 17.64
N GLU A 96 19.59 -3.82 18.94
CA GLU A 96 20.75 -4.10 19.77
C GLU A 96 20.95 -5.61 19.90
N ALA A 97 22.17 -6.03 19.75
CA ALA A 97 22.56 -7.42 19.76
C ALA A 97 23.63 -7.68 20.85
N ALA A 98 23.31 -8.56 21.79
CA ALA A 98 24.26 -8.91 22.85
C ALA A 98 25.31 -9.91 22.36
N LYS A 99 26.59 -9.67 22.70
CA LYS A 99 27.67 -10.59 22.32
C LYS A 99 27.44 -12.04 22.79
N PHE A 100 26.79 -12.22 23.93
CA PHE A 100 26.52 -13.56 24.46
C PHE A 100 25.56 -14.37 23.60
N ASP A 101 24.62 -13.70 22.97
CA ASP A 101 23.63 -14.33 22.08
C ASP A 101 24.24 -14.71 20.71
N LEU A 102 25.30 -13.96 20.30
CA LEU A 102 26.11 -14.29 19.10
C LEU A 102 26.83 -15.64 19.24
N ASP A 103 27.41 -15.86 20.39
CA ASP A 103 28.23 -17.04 20.64
C ASP A 103 27.39 -18.32 20.80
N ALA A 104 26.07 -18.17 21.13
CA ALA A 104 25.17 -19.29 21.40
C ALA A 104 24.42 -19.85 20.18
N PHE A 105 24.12 -19.06 19.20
CA PHE A 105 23.17 -19.45 18.14
C PHE A 105 23.70 -19.47 16.71
N GLY A 106 24.88 -18.96 16.43
CA GLY A 106 25.43 -18.88 15.08
C GLY A 106 24.77 -17.81 14.19
N VAL A 107 25.58 -17.10 13.44
CA VAL A 107 25.22 -15.85 12.75
C VAL A 107 24.24 -16.04 11.57
N GLY A 108 24.40 -17.06 10.75
CA GLY A 108 23.71 -17.17 9.46
C GLY A 108 22.19 -17.35 9.51
N ASN A 109 21.71 -18.31 10.34
CA ASN A 109 20.26 -18.58 10.43
C ASN A 109 19.48 -17.44 11.09
N LEU A 110 20.16 -16.67 11.92
CA LEU A 110 19.55 -15.60 12.65
C LEU A 110 19.42 -14.34 11.81
N MET A 111 20.43 -14.07 10.98
CA MET A 111 20.40 -12.97 10.01
C MET A 111 19.23 -13.11 9.03
N ALA A 112 19.01 -14.33 8.49
CA ALA A 112 17.89 -14.60 7.61
C ALA A 112 16.53 -14.32 8.29
N ARG A 113 16.32 -14.83 9.52
CA ARG A 113 15.08 -14.61 10.26
C ARG A 113 14.82 -13.14 10.61
N ARG A 114 15.88 -12.37 10.91
CA ARG A 114 15.72 -10.93 11.16
C ARG A 114 15.41 -10.18 9.88
N ALA A 115 16.02 -10.55 8.75
CA ALA A 115 15.70 -9.99 7.45
C ALA A 115 14.23 -10.22 7.07
N ASP A 116 13.72 -11.43 7.28
CA ASP A 116 12.31 -11.75 7.05
C ASP A 116 11.40 -10.87 7.92
N ASN A 117 11.70 -10.76 9.22
CA ASN A 117 10.93 -9.93 10.13
C ASN A 117 10.97 -8.43 9.76
N HIS A 118 12.14 -7.93 9.33
CA HIS A 118 12.25 -6.54 8.85
C HIS A 118 11.47 -6.33 7.55
N ALA A 119 11.50 -7.31 6.63
CA ALA A 119 10.72 -7.29 5.41
C ALA A 119 9.21 -7.20 5.70
N ASP A 120 8.70 -8.06 6.60
CA ASP A 120 7.31 -8.04 7.03
C ASP A 120 6.92 -6.70 7.65
N THR A 121 7.78 -6.15 8.51
CA THR A 121 7.52 -4.87 9.19
C THR A 121 7.44 -3.72 8.19
N VAL A 122 8.39 -3.65 7.25
CA VAL A 122 8.39 -2.59 6.21
C VAL A 122 7.23 -2.79 5.24
N ALA A 123 6.93 -4.03 4.85
CA ALA A 123 5.79 -4.34 3.99
C ALA A 123 4.47 -3.90 4.62
N ALA A 124 4.25 -4.24 5.90
CA ALA A 124 3.04 -3.85 6.63
C ALA A 124 2.92 -2.32 6.78
N GLU A 125 4.04 -1.63 7.04
CA GLU A 125 4.03 -0.16 7.13
C GLU A 125 3.74 0.50 5.78
N LEU A 126 4.36 0.03 4.70
CA LEU A 126 4.10 0.54 3.35
C LEU A 126 2.64 0.31 2.94
N ASP A 127 2.10 -0.88 3.20
CA ASP A 127 0.69 -1.19 2.93
C ASP A 127 -0.25 -0.29 3.74
N ALA A 128 0.00 -0.11 5.03
CA ALA A 128 -0.82 0.75 5.88
C ALA A 128 -0.81 2.21 5.39
N ALA A 129 0.35 2.74 5.04
CA ALA A 129 0.49 4.09 4.49
C ALA A 129 -0.22 4.24 3.13
N PHE A 130 -0.11 3.22 2.26
CA PHE A 130 -0.76 3.19 0.95
C PHE A 130 -2.29 3.23 1.08
N PHE A 131 -2.86 2.35 1.91
CA PHE A 131 -4.31 2.30 2.09
C PHE A 131 -4.86 3.49 2.88
N ALA A 132 -4.07 4.06 3.79
CA ALA A 132 -4.45 5.28 4.49
C ALA A 132 -4.60 6.47 3.52
N GLU A 133 -3.64 6.64 2.61
CA GLU A 133 -3.72 7.69 1.58
C GLU A 133 -4.84 7.41 0.58
N ALA A 134 -5.04 6.15 0.15
CA ALA A 134 -6.13 5.78 -0.74
C ALA A 134 -7.50 6.08 -0.11
N ALA A 135 -7.72 5.72 1.16
CA ALA A 135 -8.97 5.98 1.86
C ALA A 135 -9.21 7.48 2.10
N LYS A 136 -8.14 8.24 2.39
CA LYS A 136 -8.19 9.68 2.63
C LYS A 136 -8.49 10.48 1.37
N ALA A 137 -7.82 10.16 0.27
CA ALA A 137 -7.93 10.90 -0.99
C ALA A 137 -9.13 10.47 -1.83
N GLY A 138 -9.62 9.24 -1.65
CA GLY A 138 -10.74 8.68 -2.39
C GLY A 138 -12.09 9.27 -2.00
N THR A 139 -13.08 9.01 -2.86
CA THR A 139 -14.47 9.37 -2.59
C THR A 139 -15.11 8.39 -1.61
N ALA A 140 -15.75 8.89 -0.56
CA ALA A 140 -16.46 8.03 0.37
C ALA A 140 -17.78 7.54 -0.25
N TYR A 141 -17.99 6.22 -0.22
CA TYR A 141 -19.24 5.59 -0.63
C TYR A 141 -20.16 5.40 0.60
N THR A 142 -21.41 5.82 0.45
CA THR A 142 -22.44 5.63 1.47
C THR A 142 -23.52 4.70 0.91
N PRO A 143 -23.62 3.46 1.40
CA PRO A 143 -24.64 2.53 0.95
C PRO A 143 -26.05 2.94 1.42
N ALA A 144 -27.08 2.37 0.79
CA ALA A 144 -28.44 2.48 1.29
C ALA A 144 -28.59 1.87 2.70
N ALA A 145 -29.56 2.32 3.45
CA ALA A 145 -29.86 1.74 4.76
C ALA A 145 -30.20 0.24 4.61
N ASN A 146 -29.52 -0.61 5.39
CA ASN A 146 -29.66 -2.07 5.35
C ASN A 146 -29.20 -2.74 4.03
N ALA A 147 -28.33 -2.08 3.27
CA ALA A 147 -27.76 -2.69 2.07
C ALA A 147 -27.02 -4.01 2.40
N GLY A 148 -27.23 -5.04 1.60
CA GLY A 148 -26.48 -6.28 1.66
C GLY A 148 -25.03 -6.09 1.26
N ILE A 149 -24.17 -7.08 1.54
CA ILE A 149 -22.75 -7.00 1.17
C ILE A 149 -22.58 -6.89 -0.35
N GLU A 150 -23.41 -7.59 -1.11
CA GLU A 150 -23.43 -7.57 -2.57
C GLU A 150 -23.75 -6.18 -3.13
N GLU A 151 -24.73 -5.49 -2.54
CA GLU A 151 -25.11 -4.14 -2.94
C GLU A 151 -24.00 -3.13 -2.64
N ILE A 152 -23.32 -3.30 -1.51
CA ILE A 152 -22.19 -2.43 -1.10
C ILE A 152 -21.03 -2.61 -2.07
N LEU A 153 -20.63 -3.85 -2.35
CA LEU A 153 -19.49 -4.13 -3.22
C LEU A 153 -19.77 -3.74 -4.67
N GLU A 154 -20.96 -4.06 -5.17
CA GLU A 154 -21.34 -3.68 -6.52
C GLU A 154 -21.48 -2.15 -6.66
N GLY A 155 -22.01 -1.46 -5.65
CA GLY A 155 -22.09 -0.02 -5.62
C GLY A 155 -20.72 0.67 -5.62
N LEU A 156 -19.73 0.11 -4.91
CA LEU A 156 -18.34 0.56 -4.95
C LEU A 156 -17.75 0.42 -6.37
N ILE A 157 -17.94 -0.74 -6.99
CA ILE A 157 -17.44 -1.01 -8.34
C ILE A 157 -18.09 -0.07 -9.35
N GLN A 158 -19.41 0.07 -9.33
CA GLN A 158 -20.15 0.95 -10.24
C GLN A 158 -19.77 2.43 -10.07
N SER A 159 -19.46 2.85 -8.84
CA SER A 159 -18.99 4.20 -8.56
C SER A 159 -17.69 4.52 -9.30
N VAL A 160 -16.76 3.55 -9.40
CA VAL A 160 -15.52 3.70 -10.18
C VAL A 160 -15.77 3.56 -11.67
N GLU A 161 -16.61 2.60 -12.10
CA GLU A 161 -16.94 2.38 -13.53
C GLU A 161 -17.57 3.60 -14.19
N SER A 162 -18.44 4.29 -13.46
CA SER A 162 -19.24 5.41 -13.98
C SER A 162 -18.50 6.75 -13.98
N VAL A 163 -17.26 6.83 -13.50
CA VAL A 163 -16.49 8.07 -13.49
C VAL A 163 -16.33 8.64 -14.88
N LYS A 164 -16.76 9.89 -15.03
CA LYS A 164 -16.66 10.64 -16.29
C LYS A 164 -16.20 12.06 -16.01
N ASN A 165 -14.97 12.37 -16.43
CA ASN A 165 -14.37 13.68 -16.25
C ASN A 165 -13.40 14.01 -17.41
N ASP A 166 -12.60 15.07 -17.27
CA ASP A 166 -11.62 15.51 -18.26
C ASP A 166 -10.52 14.45 -18.55
N TYR A 167 -10.33 13.48 -17.68
CA TYR A 167 -9.27 12.47 -17.78
C TYR A 167 -9.79 11.08 -18.13
N VAL A 168 -11.04 10.76 -17.77
CA VAL A 168 -11.58 9.40 -17.86
C VAL A 168 -13.01 9.45 -18.41
N ARG A 169 -13.34 8.50 -19.27
CA ARG A 169 -14.68 8.33 -19.86
C ARG A 169 -15.27 6.96 -19.54
N GLY A 170 -15.27 6.61 -18.26
CA GLY A 170 -15.64 5.29 -17.76
C GLY A 170 -14.42 4.37 -17.63
N VAL A 171 -14.47 3.45 -16.68
CA VAL A 171 -13.39 2.51 -16.36
C VAL A 171 -13.87 1.09 -16.63
N PRO A 172 -13.14 0.28 -17.43
CA PRO A 172 -13.47 -1.13 -17.59
C PRO A 172 -13.33 -1.88 -16.26
N ARG A 173 -14.30 -2.73 -15.94
CA ARG A 173 -14.35 -3.54 -14.71
C ARG A 173 -13.05 -4.34 -14.46
N SER A 174 -12.43 -4.83 -15.52
CA SER A 174 -11.18 -5.60 -15.46
C SER A 174 -9.97 -4.84 -14.90
N LEU A 175 -9.99 -3.50 -14.94
CA LEU A 175 -8.93 -2.64 -14.39
C LEU A 175 -9.16 -2.28 -12.93
N ILE A 176 -10.35 -2.52 -12.40
CA ILE A 176 -10.69 -2.22 -11.02
C ILE A 176 -10.10 -3.30 -10.12
N ARG A 177 -9.62 -2.88 -8.96
CA ARG A 177 -9.13 -3.73 -7.88
C ARG A 177 -9.93 -3.43 -6.63
N LEU A 178 -10.34 -4.47 -5.93
CA LEU A 178 -11.10 -4.37 -4.70
C LEU A 178 -10.27 -4.89 -3.54
N VAL A 179 -10.06 -4.07 -2.54
CA VAL A 179 -9.34 -4.45 -1.31
C VAL A 179 -10.34 -4.42 -0.16
N LEU A 180 -10.44 -5.51 0.57
CA LEU A 180 -11.40 -5.71 1.64
C LEU A 180 -10.70 -5.98 2.97
N ASP A 181 -11.32 -5.57 4.09
CA ASP A 181 -10.93 -6.06 5.39
C ASP A 181 -11.31 -7.54 5.55
N PRO A 182 -10.66 -8.32 6.41
CA PRO A 182 -10.93 -9.75 6.55
C PRO A 182 -12.38 -10.08 6.91
N ALA A 183 -13.05 -9.20 7.68
CA ALA A 183 -14.43 -9.41 8.06
C ALA A 183 -15.40 -9.24 6.87
N THR A 184 -15.18 -8.21 6.06
CA THR A 184 -15.96 -7.94 4.85
C THR A 184 -15.65 -8.98 3.77
N TYR A 185 -14.38 -9.38 3.64
CA TYR A 185 -13.97 -10.46 2.75
C TYR A 185 -14.68 -11.77 3.08
N GLY A 186 -14.75 -12.15 4.37
CA GLY A 186 -15.49 -13.34 4.81
C GLY A 186 -16.99 -13.26 4.52
N LYS A 187 -17.62 -12.08 4.66
CA LYS A 187 -19.02 -11.88 4.27
C LYS A 187 -19.23 -12.02 2.76
N ALA A 188 -18.34 -11.46 1.96
CA ALA A 188 -18.39 -11.58 0.50
C ALA A 188 -18.22 -13.03 0.06
N ARG A 189 -17.29 -13.77 0.65
CA ARG A 189 -17.07 -15.19 0.41
C ARG A 189 -18.32 -16.01 0.76
N ASN A 190 -18.89 -15.81 1.94
CA ASN A 190 -20.11 -16.49 2.37
C ASN A 190 -21.32 -16.19 1.47
N TYR A 191 -21.39 -14.99 0.91
CA TYR A 191 -22.43 -14.66 -0.06
C TYR A 191 -22.25 -15.44 -1.36
N LEU A 192 -21.03 -15.51 -1.88
CA LEU A 192 -20.71 -16.24 -3.11
C LEU A 192 -20.87 -17.77 -2.94
N ASP A 193 -20.53 -18.31 -1.77
CA ASP A 193 -20.68 -19.76 -1.46
C ASP A 193 -22.15 -20.21 -1.40
N LYS A 194 -23.07 -19.32 -1.04
CA LYS A 194 -24.51 -19.62 -1.01
C LYS A 194 -25.09 -19.78 -2.41
N ASP A 195 -24.44 -19.23 -3.40
CA ASP A 195 -24.82 -19.43 -4.80
C ASP A 195 -24.13 -20.69 -5.32
N ALA A 196 -24.82 -21.84 -5.23
CA ALA A 196 -24.32 -23.18 -5.53
C ALA A 196 -23.76 -23.37 -6.97
N HIS A 197 -23.81 -22.34 -7.81
CA HIS A 197 -23.36 -22.37 -9.19
C HIS A 197 -22.27 -21.33 -9.48
N ASN A 198 -21.69 -20.72 -8.47
CA ASN A 198 -20.68 -19.71 -8.64
C ASN A 198 -19.30 -20.31 -8.93
N ALA A 199 -18.88 -20.29 -10.20
CA ALA A 199 -17.57 -20.79 -10.64
C ALA A 199 -16.38 -19.93 -10.15
N ASN A 200 -16.63 -18.77 -9.49
CA ASN A 200 -15.59 -17.89 -8.98
C ASN A 200 -15.12 -18.25 -7.57
N VAL A 201 -15.80 -19.21 -6.93
CA VAL A 201 -15.44 -19.67 -5.59
C VAL A 201 -14.92 -21.10 -5.68
N ASP A 202 -13.67 -21.27 -5.31
CA ASP A 202 -13.08 -22.58 -5.04
C ASP A 202 -13.15 -22.80 -3.52
N SER A 203 -14.00 -23.71 -3.08
CA SER A 203 -14.17 -24.03 -1.65
C SER A 203 -12.91 -24.64 -1.02
N ALA A 204 -12.00 -25.15 -1.84
CA ALA A 204 -10.71 -25.68 -1.40
C ALA A 204 -9.61 -24.61 -1.37
N ALA A 205 -9.81 -23.47 -2.02
CA ALA A 205 -8.86 -22.36 -2.00
C ALA A 205 -9.06 -21.49 -0.75
N GLU A 206 -7.96 -21.01 -0.21
CA GLU A 206 -7.97 -20.06 0.91
C GLU A 206 -8.62 -18.74 0.51
N ASP A 207 -8.41 -18.32 -0.75
CA ASP A 207 -8.88 -17.05 -1.32
C ASP A 207 -9.75 -17.25 -2.55
N PHE A 208 -10.75 -16.36 -2.75
CA PHE A 208 -11.42 -16.21 -4.03
C PHE A 208 -10.75 -15.09 -4.85
N ALA A 209 -10.47 -15.39 -6.12
CA ALA A 209 -9.68 -14.47 -6.95
C ALA A 209 -10.50 -13.32 -7.55
N LEU A 210 -11.78 -13.54 -7.83
CA LEU A 210 -12.62 -12.63 -8.61
C LEU A 210 -14.03 -12.47 -7.98
N TYR A 211 -14.45 -11.24 -7.81
CA TYR A 211 -15.83 -10.87 -7.51
C TYR A 211 -16.44 -10.19 -8.74
N HIS A 212 -17.39 -10.84 -9.41
CA HIS A 212 -18.05 -10.32 -10.62
C HIS A 212 -17.09 -9.73 -11.68
N GLY A 213 -15.93 -10.39 -11.86
CA GLY A 213 -14.92 -9.96 -12.82
C GLY A 213 -13.88 -8.95 -12.30
N VAL A 214 -13.97 -8.56 -11.05
CA VAL A 214 -13.00 -7.67 -10.36
C VAL A 214 -12.08 -8.50 -9.48
N ARG A 215 -10.77 -8.27 -9.55
CA ARG A 215 -9.81 -8.89 -8.63
C ARG A 215 -9.98 -8.37 -7.22
N VAL A 216 -10.01 -9.29 -6.26
CA VAL A 216 -10.20 -9.00 -4.84
C VAL A 216 -8.95 -9.37 -4.06
N TYR A 217 -8.61 -8.51 -3.10
CA TYR A 217 -7.53 -8.72 -2.16
C TYR A 217 -8.08 -8.58 -0.74
N SER A 218 -7.54 -9.36 0.19
CA SER A 218 -7.82 -9.22 1.62
C SER A 218 -6.63 -8.57 2.30
N SER A 219 -6.84 -7.53 3.10
CA SER A 219 -5.77 -6.86 3.84
C SER A 219 -6.21 -6.51 5.25
N VAL A 220 -5.32 -6.76 6.21
CA VAL A 220 -5.48 -6.31 7.61
C VAL A 220 -5.01 -4.86 7.80
N ASN A 221 -4.33 -4.28 6.81
CA ASN A 221 -3.70 -2.96 6.88
C ASN A 221 -4.61 -1.82 6.42
N LEU A 222 -5.92 -2.07 6.28
CA LEU A 222 -6.88 -1.00 6.01
C LEU A 222 -6.97 -0.03 7.18
N PRO A 223 -7.11 1.29 6.93
CA PRO A 223 -6.99 2.29 7.98
C PRO A 223 -8.17 2.24 8.96
N VAL A 224 -7.81 2.36 10.24
CA VAL A 224 -8.73 2.65 11.35
C VAL A 224 -8.27 3.96 11.97
N THR A 225 -9.12 4.98 11.92
CA THR A 225 -8.82 6.29 12.49
C THR A 225 -9.71 6.57 13.69
N SER A 226 -9.14 7.16 14.73
CA SER A 226 -9.85 7.57 15.92
C SER A 226 -9.69 9.08 16.10
N GLU A 227 -10.80 9.79 16.21
CA GLU A 227 -10.84 11.23 16.38
C GLU A 227 -11.61 11.57 17.66
N ASP A 228 -11.23 12.65 18.35
CA ASP A 228 -11.99 13.17 19.46
C ASP A 228 -13.30 13.80 18.93
N ALA A 229 -14.42 13.21 19.32
CA ALA A 229 -15.75 13.69 18.93
C ALA A 229 -16.31 14.75 19.90
N GLY A 230 -15.53 15.21 20.88
CA GLY A 230 -15.93 16.10 21.95
C GLY A 230 -16.71 15.40 23.06
N SER A 231 -16.88 16.08 24.19
CA SER A 231 -17.61 15.55 25.37
C SER A 231 -17.13 14.19 25.86
N SER A 232 -15.81 13.95 25.83
CA SER A 232 -15.17 12.67 26.22
C SER A 232 -15.61 11.48 25.36
N LYS A 233 -16.02 11.71 24.12
CA LYS A 233 -16.39 10.66 23.16
C LYS A 233 -15.32 10.54 22.09
N THR A 234 -15.08 9.31 21.65
CA THR A 234 -14.16 8.99 20.55
C THR A 234 -14.97 8.49 19.36
N LYS A 235 -14.76 9.11 18.20
CA LYS A 235 -15.29 8.63 16.93
C LYS A 235 -14.24 7.76 16.26
N THR A 236 -14.53 6.46 16.13
CA THR A 236 -13.67 5.51 15.42
C THR A 236 -14.26 5.25 14.05
N THR A 237 -13.48 5.54 13.00
CA THR A 237 -13.83 5.27 11.61
C THR A 237 -12.98 4.10 11.11
N THR A 238 -13.64 3.03 10.69
CA THR A 238 -13.00 1.83 10.16
C THR A 238 -13.28 1.73 8.67
N CYS A 239 -12.22 1.63 7.86
CA CYS A 239 -12.33 1.37 6.44
C CYS A 239 -12.51 -0.14 6.19
N HIS A 240 -13.57 -0.52 5.50
CA HIS A 240 -13.93 -1.91 5.23
C HIS A 240 -13.62 -2.35 3.81
N ALA A 241 -13.66 -1.42 2.87
CA ALA A 241 -13.42 -1.72 1.47
C ALA A 241 -12.87 -0.50 0.72
N ILE A 242 -11.96 -0.74 -0.22
CA ILE A 242 -11.47 0.26 -1.16
C ILE A 242 -11.55 -0.34 -2.57
N ALA A 243 -12.27 0.34 -3.46
CA ALA A 243 -12.25 0.07 -4.89
C ALA A 243 -11.39 1.10 -5.59
N MET A 244 -10.38 0.68 -6.34
CA MET A 244 -9.48 1.57 -7.06
C MET A 244 -9.00 0.93 -8.37
N ILE A 245 -8.44 1.75 -9.25
CA ILE A 245 -7.68 1.22 -10.38
C ILE A 245 -6.23 0.96 -9.97
N GLU A 246 -5.59 0.03 -10.64
CA GLU A 246 -4.15 -0.18 -10.53
C GLU A 246 -3.40 1.09 -10.96
N GLY A 247 -2.45 1.53 -10.15
CA GLY A 247 -1.71 2.77 -10.39
C GLY A 247 -2.40 4.06 -9.91
N ALA A 248 -3.54 3.97 -9.20
CA ALA A 248 -4.23 5.16 -8.67
C ALA A 248 -3.43 5.90 -7.58
N VAL A 249 -2.59 5.18 -6.85
CA VAL A 249 -1.73 5.73 -5.81
C VAL A 249 -0.27 5.47 -6.15
N ALA A 250 0.58 6.47 -5.95
CA ALA A 250 2.03 6.35 -6.05
C ALA A 250 2.65 6.23 -4.67
N GLN A 251 3.59 5.31 -4.55
CA GLN A 251 4.37 5.11 -3.34
C GLN A 251 5.82 4.78 -3.70
N PRO A 252 6.62 5.78 -4.13
CA PRO A 252 8.05 5.60 -4.26
C PRO A 252 8.65 5.34 -2.88
N ALA A 253 9.54 4.34 -2.80
CA ALA A 253 10.26 3.99 -1.60
C ALA A 253 11.73 3.72 -1.93
N VAL A 254 12.61 4.07 -1.00
CA VAL A 254 14.04 3.79 -1.07
C VAL A 254 14.43 3.06 0.22
N ILE A 255 15.00 1.88 0.06
CA ILE A 255 15.51 1.10 1.18
C ILE A 255 17.04 1.17 1.12
N TYR A 256 17.64 1.65 2.19
CA TYR A 256 19.09 1.73 2.29
C TYR A 256 19.66 0.41 2.79
N PRO A 257 20.82 -0.02 2.27
CA PRO A 257 21.47 -1.22 2.76
C PRO A 257 21.80 -1.08 4.24
N TYR A 258 21.85 -2.20 4.94
CA TYR A 258 22.26 -2.23 6.34
C TYR A 258 23.60 -1.52 6.53
N LYS A 259 23.68 -0.68 7.56
CA LYS A 259 24.96 -0.08 7.96
C LYS A 259 25.86 -1.13 8.56
N GLU A 260 27.17 -0.90 8.47
CA GLU A 260 28.14 -1.70 9.22
C GLU A 260 27.79 -1.65 10.71
N PRO A 261 27.88 -2.81 11.38
CA PRO A 261 27.58 -2.87 12.80
C PRO A 261 28.50 -1.95 13.58
N GLU A 262 27.89 -1.17 14.47
CA GLU A 262 28.63 -0.31 15.36
C GLU A 262 28.57 -0.85 16.80
N LYS A 263 29.72 -0.84 17.47
CA LYS A 263 29.76 -1.21 18.89
C LYS A 263 29.08 -0.10 19.69
N ILE A 264 28.12 -0.49 20.54
CA ILE A 264 27.42 0.46 21.40
C ILE A 264 28.41 0.98 22.45
N PRO A 265 28.58 2.32 22.58
CA PRO A 265 29.49 2.88 23.59
C PRO A 265 29.19 2.38 24.98
N LEU A 266 30.23 2.03 25.72
CA LEU A 266 30.17 1.52 27.11
C LEU A 266 29.40 0.19 27.27
N SER A 267 29.16 -0.55 26.22
CA SER A 267 28.56 -1.88 26.19
C SER A 267 29.44 -2.85 25.43
N ASN A 268 29.25 -4.16 25.66
CA ASN A 268 29.79 -5.21 24.79
C ASN A 268 28.84 -5.55 23.62
N ASP A 269 27.69 -4.88 23.53
CA ASP A 269 26.65 -5.13 22.55
C ASP A 269 26.92 -4.34 21.26
N TRP A 270 26.34 -4.81 20.18
CA TRP A 270 26.46 -4.23 18.85
C TRP A 270 25.11 -3.75 18.34
N GLY A 271 25.10 -2.67 17.58
CA GLY A 271 23.91 -2.14 16.94
C GLY A 271 23.86 -2.46 15.46
N VAL A 272 22.70 -2.87 14.96
CA VAL A 272 22.38 -3.01 13.53
C VAL A 272 21.28 -2.03 13.19
N SER A 273 21.44 -1.29 12.11
CA SER A 273 20.44 -0.32 11.68
C SER A 273 20.13 -0.44 10.19
N MET A 274 18.85 -0.38 9.87
CA MET A 274 18.32 -0.24 8.50
C MET A 274 17.50 1.03 8.43
N PHE A 275 17.62 1.75 7.33
CA PHE A 275 16.89 2.99 7.07
C PHE A 275 16.08 2.85 5.78
N PHE A 276 14.89 3.42 5.76
CA PHE A 276 14.09 3.51 4.55
C PHE A 276 13.29 4.80 4.50
N ASP A 277 13.13 5.31 3.30
CA ASP A 277 12.37 6.52 3.03
C ASP A 277 11.26 6.21 2.06
N TYR A 278 10.09 6.78 2.26
CA TYR A 278 8.99 6.67 1.32
C TYR A 278 8.11 7.91 1.33
N GLY A 279 7.33 8.04 0.27
CA GLY A 279 6.26 9.02 0.19
C GLY A 279 5.04 8.39 -0.45
N THR A 280 3.84 8.76 -0.02
CA THR A 280 2.61 8.20 -0.56
C THR A 280 1.67 9.32 -0.99
N LYS A 281 1.15 9.25 -2.21
CA LYS A 281 0.22 10.23 -2.74
C LYS A 281 -0.73 9.64 -3.78
N ALA A 282 -2.02 9.94 -3.67
CA ALA A 282 -2.99 9.59 -4.67
C ALA A 282 -2.79 10.43 -5.95
N LEU A 283 -2.62 9.74 -7.08
CA LEU A 283 -2.48 10.36 -8.42
C LEU A 283 -3.83 10.61 -9.08
N THR A 284 -4.78 9.70 -8.83
CA THR A 284 -6.11 9.72 -9.43
C THR A 284 -7.17 9.50 -8.34
N PRO A 285 -7.37 10.50 -7.45
CA PRO A 285 -8.33 10.37 -6.35
C PRO A 285 -9.77 10.16 -6.83
N ASP A 286 -10.08 10.62 -8.04
CA ASP A 286 -11.35 10.43 -8.74
C ASP A 286 -11.65 8.96 -9.08
N LEU A 287 -10.64 8.10 -9.09
CA LEU A 287 -10.76 6.67 -9.40
C LEU A 287 -10.54 5.77 -8.16
N ILE A 288 -10.67 6.35 -6.98
CA ILE A 288 -10.60 5.66 -5.71
C ILE A 288 -11.91 5.90 -4.97
N VAL A 289 -12.54 4.82 -4.54
CA VAL A 289 -13.80 4.89 -3.75
C VAL A 289 -13.62 4.01 -2.52
N SER A 290 -13.91 4.57 -1.34
CA SER A 290 -13.76 3.86 -0.06
C SER A 290 -15.10 3.71 0.64
N TYR A 291 -15.29 2.59 1.31
CA TYR A 291 -16.39 2.33 2.22
C TYR A 291 -15.89 2.22 3.65
N SER A 292 -16.39 3.08 4.51
CA SER A 292 -16.01 3.14 5.92
C SER A 292 -17.25 3.28 6.79
N THR A 293 -17.19 2.71 8.00
CA THR A 293 -18.21 2.93 9.03
C THR A 293 -17.60 3.70 10.19
N ALA A 294 -18.39 4.57 10.79
CA ALA A 294 -17.99 5.34 11.97
C ALA A 294 -18.88 4.97 13.17
N VAL A 295 -18.23 4.71 14.29
CA VAL A 295 -18.89 4.45 15.58
C VAL A 295 -18.41 5.51 16.57
N THR A 296 -19.32 6.13 17.27
CA THR A 296 -19.01 7.08 18.35
C THR A 296 -19.32 6.40 19.69
N ALA A 297 -18.29 6.22 20.50
CA ALA A 297 -18.39 5.59 21.82
C ALA A 297 -18.13 6.60 22.95
#